data_d5c14a5708330b74e7fa2512c5cdc69d
#
_entry.id   d5c14a5708330b74e7fa2512c5cdc69d
#
_cell.length_a   1.000
_cell.length_b   1.000
_cell.length_c   1.000
_cell.angle_alpha   90.00
_cell.angle_beta   90.00
_cell.angle_gamma   90.00
#
_symmetry.space_group_name_H-M   'P 1'
#
loop_
_entity.id
_entity.type
_entity.pdbx_description
1 polymer ?
#
loop_
_entity_poly.entity_id
_entity_poly.type
_entity_poly.pdbx_seq_one_letter_code
_entity_poly.pdbx_strand_id
1 'polypeptide(L)'
;MGNQAHSGEPIRRAVELIQAGIIGDVTEAHMWTNRPAWPQGVNRPAGDHKVPDTLDWDLFLGPAPWRPYHPDYAPFKWRGYWDFGTGALGDMACHIMDMAYWSLELGAPDWVQAEQQGMTQESAPTSSIVTYQFPKRGKKPPVKFVWYDGKNNGKQNYPPAEVVDGEDISKYGTVLVGKKGTMFFNRSRTNWLIKANGVMANTTEIPKTIPRVKNEDQEWLDGIRNGDPDQPLSNFNRSGPFSEVVLLGNVAIRSGKKIEWDSKNLRVTNAPEANQYIRREYRKGWSL
;
A
#
# COMPACT_ATOMS: atom_id res chain seq x y z
N MET A 1 -4.83 5.61 10.55
CA MET A 1 -4.44 4.38 9.82
C MET A 1 -3.48 3.60 10.69
N GLY A 2 -3.62 2.27 10.73
CA GLY A 2 -2.76 1.41 11.57
C GLY A 2 -1.42 1.06 10.93
N ASN A 3 -0.68 2.04 10.42
CA ASN A 3 0.65 1.85 9.84
C ASN A 3 1.75 2.35 10.80
N GLN A 4 2.05 1.55 11.80
CA GLN A 4 2.88 1.87 12.97
C GLN A 4 4.21 2.56 12.64
N ALA A 5 4.82 2.23 11.49
CA ALA A 5 6.09 2.83 11.08
C ALA A 5 5.97 4.34 10.77
N HIS A 6 4.77 4.86 10.48
CA HIS A 6 4.53 6.27 10.16
C HIS A 6 4.99 7.23 11.30
N SER A 7 4.76 6.84 12.56
CA SER A 7 5.21 7.59 13.73
C SER A 7 6.71 7.41 14.04
N GLY A 8 7.35 6.41 13.41
CA GLY A 8 8.71 6.02 13.70
C GLY A 8 9.77 6.98 13.17
N GLU A 9 10.86 7.16 13.95
CA GLU A 9 12.01 7.99 13.59
C GLU A 9 12.57 7.70 12.19
N PRO A 10 12.76 6.41 11.75
CA PRO A 10 13.34 6.15 10.45
C PRO A 10 12.49 6.64 9.27
N ILE A 11 11.16 6.51 9.36
CA ILE A 11 10.24 6.99 8.32
C ILE A 11 10.24 8.51 8.29
N ARG A 12 10.06 9.16 9.43
CA ARG A 12 10.06 10.65 9.52
C ARG A 12 11.37 11.23 9.02
N ARG A 13 12.48 10.60 9.38
CA ARG A 13 13.80 11.03 8.90
C ARG A 13 13.97 10.84 7.39
N ALA A 14 13.54 9.69 6.84
CA ALA A 14 13.56 9.47 5.40
C ALA A 14 12.74 10.50 4.63
N VAL A 15 11.55 10.85 5.14
CA VAL A 15 10.70 11.90 4.56
C VAL A 15 11.43 13.24 4.53
N GLU A 16 12.03 13.66 5.64
CA GLU A 16 12.80 14.92 5.74
C GLU A 16 13.94 14.96 4.73
N LEU A 17 14.71 13.88 4.62
CA LEU A 17 15.84 13.80 3.71
C LEU A 17 15.44 13.91 2.24
N ILE A 18 14.35 13.24 1.85
CA ILE A 18 13.81 13.31 0.49
C ILE A 18 13.25 14.71 0.20
N GLN A 19 12.51 15.30 1.14
CA GLN A 19 11.95 16.64 0.98
C GLN A 19 13.04 17.72 0.93
N ALA A 20 14.17 17.52 1.62
CA ALA A 20 15.36 18.35 1.49
C ALA A 20 16.11 18.17 0.15
N GLY A 21 15.69 17.21 -0.69
CA GLY A 21 16.27 17.03 -2.03
C GLY A 21 17.61 16.30 -2.07
N ILE A 22 17.91 15.45 -1.09
CA ILE A 22 19.21 14.77 -0.95
C ILE A 22 19.58 13.93 -2.18
N ILE A 23 18.58 13.33 -2.85
CA ILE A 23 18.74 12.56 -4.11
C ILE A 23 18.22 13.33 -5.34
N GLY A 24 17.91 14.62 -5.19
CA GLY A 24 17.33 15.45 -6.26
C GLY A 24 15.86 15.07 -6.55
N ASP A 25 15.37 15.50 -7.72
CA ASP A 25 14.01 15.19 -8.17
C ASP A 25 13.81 13.68 -8.33
N VAL A 26 12.88 13.10 -7.61
CA VAL A 26 12.53 11.67 -7.72
C VAL A 26 11.56 11.48 -8.89
N THR A 27 11.87 10.53 -9.75
CA THR A 27 11.09 10.18 -10.94
C THR A 27 10.49 8.77 -10.88
N GLU A 28 11.11 7.87 -10.08
CA GLU A 28 10.60 6.52 -9.88
C GLU A 28 10.65 6.12 -8.40
N ALA A 29 9.67 5.30 -8.00
CA ALA A 29 9.64 4.65 -6.70
C ALA A 29 9.22 3.19 -6.89
N HIS A 30 9.94 2.26 -6.26
CA HIS A 30 9.68 0.84 -6.36
C HIS A 30 9.54 0.25 -4.96
N MET A 31 8.45 -0.45 -4.70
CA MET A 31 8.12 -1.05 -3.41
C MET A 31 7.76 -2.51 -3.59
N TRP A 32 8.23 -3.37 -2.70
CA TRP A 32 8.00 -4.81 -2.82
C TRP A 32 7.77 -5.49 -1.48
N THR A 33 7.11 -6.66 -1.54
CA THR A 33 6.94 -7.56 -0.42
C THR A 33 7.01 -9.02 -0.86
N ASN A 34 7.45 -9.90 0.03
CA ASN A 34 7.40 -11.34 -0.18
C ASN A 34 6.03 -11.97 0.14
N ARG A 35 5.03 -11.15 0.44
CA ARG A 35 3.65 -11.60 0.66
C ARG A 35 2.98 -11.97 -0.68
N PRO A 36 1.91 -12.79 -0.64
CA PRO A 36 1.12 -13.21 0.53
C PRO A 36 1.75 -14.35 1.34
N ALA A 37 1.42 -14.41 2.65
CA ALA A 37 1.67 -15.56 3.53
C ALA A 37 0.37 -16.34 3.83
N TRP A 38 -0.71 -15.92 3.25
CA TRP A 38 -2.04 -16.54 3.29
C TRP A 38 -2.44 -16.99 1.89
N PRO A 39 -3.43 -17.91 1.75
CA PRO A 39 -3.89 -18.37 0.45
C PRO A 39 -4.45 -17.23 -0.41
N GLN A 40 -3.96 -17.12 -1.64
CA GLN A 40 -4.49 -16.32 -2.73
C GLN A 40 -4.50 -17.16 -4.00
N GLY A 41 -5.26 -16.75 -5.02
CA GLY A 41 -5.44 -17.55 -6.23
C GLY A 41 -6.29 -18.80 -6.00
N VAL A 42 -7.10 -18.80 -4.96
CA VAL A 42 -7.96 -19.92 -4.57
C VAL A 42 -9.42 -19.61 -4.83
N ASN A 43 -10.19 -20.65 -5.10
CA ASN A 43 -11.63 -20.56 -5.20
C ASN A 43 -12.29 -20.57 -3.80
N ARG A 44 -13.61 -20.42 -3.77
CA ARG A 44 -14.40 -20.56 -2.55
C ARG A 44 -14.17 -21.95 -1.97
N PRO A 45 -13.81 -22.05 -0.67
CA PRO A 45 -13.63 -23.34 -0.04
C PRO A 45 -14.99 -24.06 0.04
N ALA A 46 -14.95 -25.38 -0.16
CA ALA A 46 -16.11 -26.25 -0.12
C ALA A 46 -16.21 -26.99 1.22
N GLY A 47 -17.44 -27.41 1.54
CA GLY A 47 -17.76 -28.19 2.74
C GLY A 47 -18.59 -27.40 3.74
N ASP A 48 -19.32 -28.15 4.56
CA ASP A 48 -20.13 -27.63 5.66
C ASP A 48 -19.36 -27.76 6.97
N HIS A 49 -19.12 -26.65 7.62
CA HIS A 49 -18.39 -26.59 8.87
C HIS A 49 -19.24 -25.91 9.95
N LYS A 50 -19.24 -26.50 11.16
CA LYS A 50 -19.87 -25.86 12.31
C LYS A 50 -19.14 -24.55 12.63
N VAL A 51 -19.91 -23.49 12.80
CA VAL A 51 -19.37 -22.21 13.31
C VAL A 51 -18.88 -22.46 14.75
N PRO A 52 -17.65 -22.04 15.11
CA PRO A 52 -17.19 -22.10 16.49
C PRO A 52 -18.12 -21.31 17.42
N ASP A 53 -18.37 -21.83 18.62
CA ASP A 53 -19.28 -21.19 19.59
C ASP A 53 -18.77 -19.81 20.07
N THR A 54 -17.48 -19.49 19.82
CA THR A 54 -16.83 -18.21 20.13
C THR A 54 -16.88 -17.19 18.97
N LEU A 55 -17.50 -17.54 17.83
CA LEU A 55 -17.57 -16.71 16.64
C LEU A 55 -19.02 -16.42 16.26
N ASP A 56 -19.40 -15.14 16.24
CA ASP A 56 -20.61 -14.71 15.56
C ASP A 56 -20.33 -14.57 14.05
N TRP A 57 -20.77 -15.56 13.27
CA TRP A 57 -20.50 -15.61 11.86
C TRP A 57 -21.22 -14.53 11.05
N ASP A 58 -22.41 -14.11 11.48
CA ASP A 58 -23.16 -13.05 10.82
C ASP A 58 -22.45 -11.69 10.98
N LEU A 59 -21.97 -11.39 12.18
CA LEU A 59 -21.17 -10.18 12.44
C LEU A 59 -19.82 -10.23 11.74
N PHE A 60 -19.17 -11.41 11.63
CA PHE A 60 -17.92 -11.54 10.88
C PHE A 60 -18.12 -11.27 9.39
N LEU A 61 -19.20 -11.79 8.79
CA LEU A 61 -19.56 -11.51 7.40
C LEU A 61 -19.80 -10.01 7.17
N GLY A 62 -20.44 -9.35 8.12
CA GLY A 62 -20.78 -7.94 7.99
C GLY A 62 -21.56 -7.65 6.70
N PRO A 63 -21.17 -6.63 5.92
CA PRO A 63 -21.83 -6.28 4.68
C PRO A 63 -21.53 -7.23 3.51
N ALA A 64 -20.64 -8.23 3.67
CA ALA A 64 -20.31 -9.18 2.62
C ALA A 64 -21.52 -10.08 2.28
N PRO A 65 -21.62 -10.59 1.03
CA PRO A 65 -22.64 -11.57 0.69
C PRO A 65 -22.62 -12.78 1.63
N TRP A 66 -23.81 -13.26 1.96
CA TRP A 66 -23.92 -14.44 2.82
C TRP A 66 -23.23 -15.68 2.20
N ARG A 67 -22.50 -16.40 3.03
CA ARG A 67 -21.86 -17.67 2.71
C ARG A 67 -21.72 -18.55 3.97
N PRO A 68 -21.67 -19.89 3.83
CA PRO A 68 -21.40 -20.76 4.96
C PRO A 68 -20.01 -20.50 5.54
N TYR A 69 -19.88 -20.76 6.84
CA TYR A 69 -18.57 -20.69 7.52
C TYR A 69 -17.62 -21.75 6.96
N HIS A 70 -16.35 -21.35 6.86
CA HIS A 70 -15.24 -22.26 6.60
C HIS A 70 -13.99 -21.80 7.39
N PRO A 71 -13.17 -22.72 7.96
CA PRO A 71 -11.97 -22.36 8.72
C PRO A 71 -10.87 -21.68 7.88
N ASP A 72 -10.99 -21.69 6.57
CA ASP A 72 -10.12 -20.92 5.68
C ASP A 72 -10.44 -19.41 5.63
N TYR A 73 -11.51 -18.96 6.26
CA TYR A 73 -11.76 -17.51 6.39
C TYR A 73 -11.18 -16.94 7.68
N ALA A 74 -11.59 -17.46 8.81
CA ALA A 74 -11.20 -16.94 10.13
C ALA A 74 -10.22 -17.91 10.83
N PRO A 75 -9.30 -17.40 11.66
CA PRO A 75 -9.11 -15.99 12.04
C PRO A 75 -8.12 -15.21 11.16
N PHE A 76 -7.43 -15.84 10.20
CA PHE A 76 -6.27 -15.23 9.51
C PHE A 76 -6.37 -15.16 7.98
N LYS A 77 -6.88 -16.21 7.33
CA LYS A 77 -6.78 -16.38 5.88
C LYS A 77 -7.73 -15.48 5.07
N TRP A 78 -8.70 -14.81 5.73
CA TRP A 78 -9.66 -13.89 5.14
C TRP A 78 -9.01 -12.81 4.26
N ARG A 79 -7.76 -12.46 4.52
CA ARG A 79 -6.99 -11.43 3.81
C ARG A 79 -6.92 -11.65 2.30
N GLY A 80 -6.93 -12.91 1.87
CA GLY A 80 -6.86 -13.28 0.45
C GLY A 80 -8.18 -13.18 -0.30
N TYR A 81 -9.32 -13.21 0.41
CA TYR A 81 -10.66 -13.26 -0.21
C TYR A 81 -11.22 -11.86 -0.40
N TRP A 82 -11.72 -11.57 -1.62
CA TRP A 82 -12.21 -10.23 -1.99
C TRP A 82 -13.36 -9.72 -1.11
N ASP A 83 -14.17 -10.61 -0.55
CA ASP A 83 -15.28 -10.19 0.32
C ASP A 83 -14.82 -9.72 1.69
N PHE A 84 -13.63 -10.07 2.13
CA PHE A 84 -13.12 -9.78 3.47
C PHE A 84 -11.84 -8.96 3.47
N GLY A 85 -10.99 -9.16 2.45
CA GLY A 85 -9.67 -8.55 2.36
C GLY A 85 -9.36 -8.04 0.97
N THR A 86 -8.17 -7.48 0.86
CA THR A 86 -7.69 -6.80 -0.36
C THR A 86 -6.36 -7.39 -0.85
N GLY A 87 -6.06 -8.64 -0.43
CA GLY A 87 -4.85 -9.34 -0.81
C GLY A 87 -3.56 -8.70 -0.30
N ALA A 88 -2.43 -9.17 -0.83
CA ALA A 88 -1.10 -8.71 -0.42
C ALA A 88 -0.91 -7.21 -0.67
N LEU A 89 -1.47 -6.66 -1.75
CA LEU A 89 -1.40 -5.24 -2.04
C LEU A 89 -2.07 -4.42 -0.93
N GLY A 90 -3.35 -4.65 -0.64
CA GLY A 90 -4.06 -3.85 0.35
C GLY A 90 -3.56 -4.03 1.78
N ASP A 91 -3.12 -5.26 2.12
CA ASP A 91 -2.60 -5.58 3.46
C ASP A 91 -1.21 -4.96 3.71
N MET A 92 -0.32 -4.95 2.71
CA MET A 92 1.08 -4.57 2.90
C MET A 92 1.45 -3.19 2.34
N ALA A 93 0.78 -2.71 1.31
CA ALA A 93 1.15 -1.46 0.67
C ALA A 93 0.95 -0.25 1.60
N CYS A 94 -0.07 -0.27 2.44
CA CYS A 94 -0.28 0.76 3.46
C CYS A 94 0.92 0.93 4.41
N HIS A 95 1.75 -0.10 4.56
CA HIS A 95 2.97 -0.05 5.36
C HIS A 95 4.23 0.30 4.56
N ILE A 96 4.30 -0.12 3.29
CA ILE A 96 5.55 -0.08 2.51
C ILE A 96 5.57 1.11 1.56
N MET A 97 4.43 1.48 0.97
CA MET A 97 4.31 2.67 0.11
C MET A 97 4.25 3.99 0.90
N ASP A 98 3.91 3.95 2.19
CA ASP A 98 3.65 5.13 3.03
C ASP A 98 4.79 6.16 2.98
N MET A 99 6.02 5.73 3.22
CA MET A 99 7.19 6.61 3.21
C MET A 99 7.38 7.31 1.85
N ALA A 100 7.24 6.55 0.76
CA ALA A 100 7.38 7.10 -0.59
C ALA A 100 6.22 8.06 -0.93
N TYR A 101 4.99 7.67 -0.63
CA TYR A 101 3.81 8.51 -0.85
C TYR A 101 3.92 9.83 -0.09
N TRP A 102 4.30 9.77 1.19
CA TRP A 102 4.46 10.93 2.04
C TRP A 102 5.61 11.84 1.60
N SER A 103 6.81 11.27 1.43
CA SER A 103 8.01 12.06 1.11
C SER A 103 7.92 12.78 -0.23
N LEU A 104 7.21 12.19 -1.18
CA LEU A 104 7.01 12.74 -2.51
C LEU A 104 5.78 13.65 -2.61
N GLU A 105 4.99 13.77 -1.53
CA GLU A 105 3.75 14.56 -1.48
C GLU A 105 2.81 14.20 -2.63
N LEU A 106 2.58 12.90 -2.79
CA LEU A 106 1.74 12.39 -3.86
C LEU A 106 0.26 12.61 -3.53
N GLY A 107 -0.52 12.94 -4.54
CA GLY A 107 -1.99 12.96 -4.51
C GLY A 107 -2.56 11.74 -5.22
N ALA A 108 -3.60 11.95 -6.01
CA ALA A 108 -4.17 10.91 -6.86
C ALA A 108 -3.29 10.64 -8.10
N PRO A 109 -3.19 9.39 -8.57
CA PRO A 109 -2.52 9.07 -9.82
C PRO A 109 -3.38 9.45 -11.03
N ASP A 110 -2.74 9.74 -12.17
CA ASP A 110 -3.43 9.91 -13.45
C ASP A 110 -4.01 8.59 -13.95
N TRP A 111 -3.22 7.53 -13.80
CA TRP A 111 -3.63 6.18 -14.19
C TRP A 111 -2.95 5.10 -13.35
N VAL A 112 -3.59 3.91 -13.33
CA VAL A 112 -3.06 2.71 -12.70
C VAL A 112 -3.20 1.53 -13.65
N GLN A 113 -2.18 0.68 -13.73
CA GLN A 113 -2.16 -0.54 -14.52
C GLN A 113 -1.61 -1.70 -13.69
N ALA A 114 -2.16 -2.90 -13.86
CA ALA A 114 -1.70 -4.08 -13.15
C ALA A 114 -1.42 -5.25 -14.10
N GLU A 115 -0.34 -5.96 -13.83
CA GLU A 115 -0.08 -7.31 -14.29
C GLU A 115 -0.27 -8.25 -13.11
N GLN A 116 -0.89 -9.41 -13.33
CA GLN A 116 -1.18 -10.33 -12.24
C GLN A 116 -1.20 -11.79 -12.70
N GLN A 117 -1.03 -12.72 -11.77
CA GLN A 117 -1.16 -14.15 -12.01
C GLN A 117 -2.05 -14.81 -10.94
N GLY A 118 -2.93 -15.69 -11.40
CA GLY A 118 -3.68 -16.57 -10.51
C GLY A 118 -4.85 -15.95 -9.77
N MET A 119 -5.29 -14.73 -10.12
CA MET A 119 -6.52 -14.17 -9.55
C MET A 119 -7.73 -15.04 -9.86
N THR A 120 -8.64 -15.17 -8.91
CA THR A 120 -9.96 -15.80 -9.12
C THR A 120 -11.09 -14.80 -8.83
N GLN A 121 -12.33 -15.20 -9.08
CA GLN A 121 -13.50 -14.41 -8.67
C GLN A 121 -13.62 -14.27 -7.15
N GLU A 122 -13.06 -15.22 -6.40
CA GLU A 122 -13.14 -15.27 -4.93
C GLU A 122 -11.94 -14.64 -4.23
N SER A 123 -10.76 -14.67 -4.85
CA SER A 123 -9.53 -14.27 -4.15
C SER A 123 -8.54 -13.49 -5.02
N ALA A 124 -7.72 -12.72 -4.34
CA ALA A 124 -6.63 -11.93 -4.89
C ALA A 124 -5.58 -12.80 -5.61
N PRO A 125 -4.79 -12.23 -6.54
CA PRO A 125 -3.81 -12.97 -7.32
C PRO A 125 -2.66 -13.49 -6.45
N THR A 126 -2.04 -14.59 -6.90
CA THR A 126 -0.82 -15.15 -6.27
C THR A 126 0.37 -14.22 -6.41
N SER A 127 0.35 -13.35 -7.42
CA SER A 127 1.36 -12.31 -7.61
C SER A 127 0.82 -11.14 -8.41
N SER A 128 1.37 -9.95 -8.16
CA SER A 128 1.05 -8.76 -8.94
C SER A 128 2.24 -7.81 -9.10
N ILE A 129 2.19 -7.04 -10.20
CA ILE A 129 3.00 -5.85 -10.42
C ILE A 129 2.03 -4.74 -10.76
N VAL A 130 1.99 -3.68 -9.94
CA VAL A 130 1.06 -2.58 -10.14
C VAL A 130 1.82 -1.28 -10.35
N THR A 131 1.59 -0.65 -11.49
CA THR A 131 2.20 0.63 -11.86
C THR A 131 1.17 1.75 -11.73
N TYR A 132 1.54 2.78 -10.99
CA TYR A 132 0.81 4.02 -10.84
C TYR A 132 1.60 5.14 -11.51
N GLN A 133 0.95 6.01 -12.23
CA GLN A 133 1.56 7.22 -12.75
C GLN A 133 0.97 8.43 -12.06
N PHE A 134 1.82 9.14 -11.33
CA PHE A 134 1.45 10.38 -10.68
C PHE A 134 1.82 11.58 -11.55
N PRO A 135 0.96 12.62 -11.61
CA PRO A 135 1.20 13.80 -12.39
C PRO A 135 2.35 14.64 -11.85
N LYS A 136 2.75 15.63 -12.65
CA LYS A 136 3.63 16.71 -12.22
C LYS A 136 3.00 17.47 -11.03
N ARG A 137 3.80 17.79 -10.02
CA ARG A 137 3.39 18.51 -8.80
C ARG A 137 4.19 19.81 -8.67
N GLY A 138 3.60 20.91 -9.15
CA GLY A 138 4.31 22.19 -9.21
C GLY A 138 5.59 22.09 -10.05
N LYS A 139 6.76 22.27 -9.43
CA LYS A 139 8.08 22.10 -10.07
C LYS A 139 8.60 20.67 -10.05
N LYS A 140 8.01 19.77 -9.23
CA LYS A 140 8.41 18.37 -9.11
C LYS A 140 7.93 17.56 -10.32
N PRO A 141 8.75 16.65 -10.87
CA PRO A 141 8.39 15.86 -12.05
C PRO A 141 7.25 14.88 -11.78
N PRO A 142 6.64 14.29 -12.83
CA PRO A 142 5.81 13.10 -12.69
C PRO A 142 6.60 11.96 -12.04
N VAL A 143 5.88 11.04 -11.37
CA VAL A 143 6.50 9.89 -10.71
C VAL A 143 5.85 8.60 -11.19
N LYS A 144 6.66 7.67 -11.66
CA LYS A 144 6.30 6.27 -11.84
C LYS A 144 6.48 5.55 -10.51
N PHE A 145 5.42 4.91 -10.03
CA PHE A 145 5.35 4.31 -8.71
C PHE A 145 4.94 2.85 -8.87
N VAL A 146 5.79 1.90 -8.51
CA VAL A 146 5.61 0.49 -8.86
C VAL A 146 5.61 -0.39 -7.62
N TRP A 147 4.58 -1.20 -7.49
CA TRP A 147 4.43 -2.23 -6.47
C TRP A 147 4.70 -3.61 -7.02
N TYR A 148 5.35 -4.46 -6.20
CA TYR A 148 5.65 -5.84 -6.54
C TYR A 148 5.27 -6.76 -5.38
N ASP A 149 4.50 -7.81 -5.64
CA ASP A 149 4.21 -8.85 -4.66
C ASP A 149 4.16 -10.25 -5.27
N GLY A 150 4.22 -11.23 -4.39
CA GLY A 150 4.01 -12.64 -4.71
C GLY A 150 5.07 -13.25 -5.61
N LYS A 151 4.75 -14.46 -6.09
CA LYS A 151 5.65 -15.24 -6.95
C LYS A 151 5.02 -15.50 -8.30
N ASN A 152 5.71 -15.13 -9.36
CA ASN A 152 5.37 -15.49 -10.72
C ASN A 152 6.25 -16.66 -11.16
N ASN A 153 5.65 -17.79 -11.53
CA ASN A 153 6.34 -19.03 -11.90
C ASN A 153 7.44 -19.46 -10.88
N GLY A 154 7.11 -19.36 -9.59
CA GLY A 154 7.99 -19.72 -8.48
C GLY A 154 9.07 -18.68 -8.12
N LYS A 155 9.27 -17.65 -8.94
CA LYS A 155 10.21 -16.55 -8.67
C LYS A 155 9.46 -15.37 -8.03
N GLN A 156 10.04 -14.84 -6.95
CA GLN A 156 9.51 -13.64 -6.29
C GLN A 156 9.58 -12.45 -7.25
N ASN A 157 8.48 -11.67 -7.33
CA ASN A 157 8.48 -10.38 -8.01
C ASN A 157 9.30 -9.37 -7.22
N TYR A 158 10.30 -8.81 -7.89
CA TYR A 158 11.18 -7.77 -7.35
C TYR A 158 11.34 -6.64 -8.36
N PRO A 159 11.78 -5.46 -7.94
CA PRO A 159 12.25 -4.41 -8.85
C PRO A 159 13.35 -4.93 -9.76
N PRO A 160 13.52 -4.34 -10.97
CA PRO A 160 14.64 -4.63 -11.85
C PRO A 160 16.00 -4.47 -11.16
N ALA A 161 16.99 -5.29 -11.52
CA ALA A 161 18.30 -5.32 -10.86
C ALA A 161 19.02 -3.96 -10.92
N GLU A 162 18.86 -3.22 -12.02
CA GLU A 162 19.42 -1.89 -12.20
C GLU A 162 18.84 -0.85 -11.24
N VAL A 163 17.60 -1.03 -10.79
CA VAL A 163 16.95 -0.13 -9.82
C VAL A 163 17.51 -0.32 -8.42
N VAL A 164 17.84 -1.56 -8.06
CA VAL A 164 18.32 -1.89 -6.71
C VAL A 164 19.83 -1.73 -6.56
N ASP A 165 20.55 -1.48 -7.66
CA ASP A 165 21.98 -1.12 -7.68
C ASP A 165 22.87 -2.06 -6.84
N GLY A 166 22.63 -3.37 -6.96
CA GLY A 166 23.39 -4.41 -6.24
C GLY A 166 23.10 -4.55 -4.75
N GLU A 167 22.12 -3.81 -4.22
CA GLU A 167 21.72 -3.94 -2.83
C GLU A 167 20.99 -5.26 -2.55
N ASP A 168 21.13 -5.77 -1.34
CA ASP A 168 20.45 -7.00 -0.91
C ASP A 168 18.93 -6.79 -0.83
N ILE A 169 18.20 -7.41 -1.74
CA ILE A 169 16.75 -7.41 -1.77
C ILE A 169 16.23 -8.41 -0.75
N SER A 170 15.70 -7.88 0.34
CA SER A 170 15.08 -8.68 1.38
C SER A 170 13.57 -8.84 1.19
N LYS A 171 12.89 -9.35 2.23
CA LYS A 171 11.45 -9.70 2.24
C LYS A 171 10.53 -8.56 1.79
N TYR A 172 10.89 -7.31 2.07
CA TYR A 172 10.16 -6.11 1.66
C TYR A 172 11.07 -4.89 1.70
N GLY A 173 10.77 -3.89 0.91
CA GLY A 173 11.54 -2.67 0.86
C GLY A 173 10.97 -1.63 -0.09
N THR A 174 11.67 -0.51 -0.16
CA THR A 174 11.36 0.64 -1.02
C THR A 174 12.66 1.20 -1.60
N VAL A 175 12.67 1.51 -2.89
CA VAL A 175 13.72 2.28 -3.56
C VAL A 175 13.10 3.52 -4.17
N LEU A 176 13.70 4.68 -3.91
CA LEU A 176 13.41 5.92 -4.59
C LEU A 176 14.57 6.26 -5.53
N VAL A 177 14.25 6.53 -6.79
CA VAL A 177 15.23 6.90 -7.84
C VAL A 177 15.08 8.37 -8.17
N GLY A 178 16.10 9.14 -7.83
CA GLY A 178 16.18 10.56 -8.08
C GLY A 178 17.29 10.92 -9.05
N LYS A 179 17.28 12.18 -9.56
CA LYS A 179 18.27 12.67 -10.53
C LYS A 179 19.71 12.69 -10.02
N LYS A 180 19.90 12.76 -8.70
CA LYS A 180 21.22 12.82 -8.06
C LYS A 180 21.60 11.53 -7.33
N GLY A 181 20.71 10.54 -7.27
CA GLY A 181 21.00 9.29 -6.57
C GLY A 181 19.76 8.51 -6.19
N THR A 182 19.95 7.53 -5.33
CA THR A 182 18.93 6.60 -4.87
C THR A 182 18.83 6.58 -3.35
N MET A 183 17.61 6.37 -2.84
CA MET A 183 17.39 5.99 -1.45
C MET A 183 16.84 4.57 -1.40
N PHE A 184 17.54 3.70 -0.74
CA PHE A 184 17.12 2.35 -0.47
C PHE A 184 16.67 2.22 0.99
N PHE A 185 15.43 1.81 1.20
CA PHE A 185 14.84 1.63 2.51
C PHE A 185 14.47 0.16 2.69
N ASN A 186 15.24 -0.52 3.55
CA ASN A 186 15.20 -1.96 3.61
C ASN A 186 14.51 -2.50 4.89
N ARG A 187 14.33 -3.81 4.85
CA ARG A 187 14.07 -4.90 5.81
C ARG A 187 13.29 -4.60 7.09
N SER A 188 13.77 -3.68 7.90
CA SER A 188 13.27 -3.51 9.26
C SER A 188 12.46 -2.23 9.43
N ARG A 189 12.23 -1.48 8.35
CA ARG A 189 11.69 -0.12 8.41
C ARG A 189 12.50 0.82 9.32
N THR A 190 13.71 0.40 9.69
CA THR A 190 14.60 1.11 10.60
C THR A 190 15.88 1.59 9.94
N ASN A 191 16.22 1.04 8.76
CA ASN A 191 17.44 1.36 8.05
C ASN A 191 17.16 1.89 6.65
N TRP A 192 17.86 2.93 6.28
CA TRP A 192 17.92 3.45 4.92
C TRP A 192 19.37 3.65 4.50
N LEU A 193 19.58 3.51 3.20
CA LEU A 193 20.86 3.75 2.55
C LEU A 193 20.63 4.80 1.48
N ILE A 194 21.45 5.85 1.46
CA ILE A 194 21.33 6.89 0.46
C ILE A 194 22.65 7.02 -0.26
N LYS A 195 22.62 6.77 -1.57
CA LYS A 195 23.72 7.05 -2.48
C LYS A 195 23.36 8.30 -3.28
N ALA A 196 24.15 9.36 -3.13
CA ALA A 196 24.01 10.58 -3.90
C ALA A 196 25.31 10.88 -4.64
N ASN A 197 25.23 11.13 -5.96
CA ASN A 197 26.38 11.36 -6.82
C ASN A 197 27.46 10.24 -6.72
N GLY A 198 27.00 8.98 -6.58
CA GLY A 198 27.86 7.79 -6.51
C GLY A 198 28.55 7.55 -5.15
N VAL A 199 28.26 8.36 -4.14
CA VAL A 199 28.82 8.20 -2.78
C VAL A 199 27.75 8.16 -1.72
N MET A 200 28.06 7.64 -0.56
CA MET A 200 27.16 7.66 0.60
C MET A 200 26.89 9.09 1.04
N ALA A 201 25.60 9.44 1.12
CA ALA A 201 25.20 10.80 1.43
C ALA A 201 25.41 11.15 2.92
N ASN A 202 25.98 12.34 3.18
CA ASN A 202 25.98 12.91 4.52
C ASN A 202 24.60 13.50 4.83
N THR A 203 23.99 13.04 5.92
CA THR A 203 22.63 13.43 6.31
C THR A 203 22.62 14.33 7.56
N THR A 204 23.78 14.60 8.18
CA THR A 204 23.87 15.25 9.49
C THR A 204 23.42 16.72 9.47
N GLU A 205 23.64 17.41 8.36
CA GLU A 205 23.33 18.84 8.23
C GLU A 205 21.85 19.12 7.89
N ILE A 206 21.09 18.09 7.50
CA ILE A 206 19.68 18.27 7.16
C ILE A 206 18.86 18.31 8.46
N PRO A 207 18.11 19.38 8.75
CA PRO A 207 17.37 19.51 9.99
C PRO A 207 16.23 18.51 10.11
N LYS A 208 15.85 18.18 11.34
CA LYS A 208 14.63 17.46 11.66
C LYS A 208 13.48 18.45 11.74
N THR A 209 12.51 18.32 10.87
CA THR A 209 11.39 19.26 10.72
C THR A 209 10.05 18.66 11.13
N ILE A 210 9.91 17.33 11.12
CA ILE A 210 8.71 16.63 11.51
C ILE A 210 8.74 16.35 13.02
N PRO A 211 7.68 16.62 13.77
CA PRO A 211 7.60 16.31 15.20
C PRO A 211 7.95 14.84 15.49
N ARG A 212 8.59 14.58 16.62
CA ARG A 212 8.88 13.22 17.10
C ARG A 212 7.91 12.85 18.21
N VAL A 213 7.44 11.63 18.16
CA VAL A 213 6.49 11.08 19.13
C VAL A 213 7.01 9.75 19.65
N LYS A 214 6.47 9.29 20.76
CA LYS A 214 6.89 8.02 21.36
C LYS A 214 6.52 6.82 20.48
N ASN A 215 5.28 6.79 20.01
CA ASN A 215 4.71 5.80 19.08
C ASN A 215 3.36 6.31 18.57
N GLU A 216 2.74 5.57 17.66
CA GLU A 216 1.44 5.90 17.07
C GLU A 216 0.30 5.94 18.06
N ASP A 217 0.28 5.06 19.06
CA ASP A 217 -0.77 5.03 20.08
C ASP A 217 -0.73 6.30 20.94
N GLN A 218 0.48 6.71 21.34
CA GLN A 218 0.65 7.93 22.12
C GLN A 218 0.28 9.17 21.29
N GLU A 219 0.68 9.23 20.03
CA GLU A 219 0.34 10.33 19.12
C GLU A 219 -1.19 10.46 18.95
N TRP A 220 -1.88 9.34 18.81
CA TRP A 220 -3.35 9.29 18.72
C TRP A 220 -4.03 9.72 20.03
N LEU A 221 -3.57 9.21 21.17
CA LEU A 221 -4.11 9.57 22.48
C LEU A 221 -3.88 11.06 22.80
N ASP A 222 -2.73 11.60 22.42
CA ASP A 222 -2.43 13.02 22.63
C ASP A 222 -3.32 13.92 21.75
N GLY A 223 -3.59 13.50 20.50
CA GLY A 223 -4.59 14.17 19.64
C GLY A 223 -5.97 14.22 20.28
N ILE A 224 -6.43 13.11 20.86
CA ILE A 224 -7.72 13.06 21.59
C ILE A 224 -7.69 14.01 22.81
N ARG A 225 -6.66 13.96 23.63
CA ARG A 225 -6.53 14.79 24.84
C ARG A 225 -6.49 16.29 24.53
N ASN A 226 -5.86 16.64 23.43
CA ASN A 226 -5.69 18.03 22.98
C ASN A 226 -6.87 18.52 22.13
N GLY A 227 -7.84 17.66 21.79
CA GLY A 227 -8.93 18.00 20.90
C GLY A 227 -8.46 18.34 19.48
N ASP A 228 -7.31 17.85 19.06
CA ASP A 228 -6.69 18.12 17.77
C ASP A 228 -6.68 16.85 16.88
N PRO A 229 -7.62 16.72 15.95
CA PRO A 229 -7.71 15.57 15.06
C PRO A 229 -6.56 15.51 14.02
N ASP A 230 -5.84 16.60 13.82
CA ASP A 230 -4.72 16.69 12.86
C ASP A 230 -3.36 16.41 13.51
N GLN A 231 -3.28 16.38 14.83
CA GLN A 231 -2.06 16.07 15.57
C GLN A 231 -1.48 14.70 15.18
N PRO A 232 -2.27 13.60 15.07
CA PRO A 232 -1.76 12.34 14.56
C PRO A 232 -1.47 12.44 13.06
N LEU A 233 -0.21 12.31 12.64
CA LEU A 233 0.15 12.46 11.23
C LEU A 233 -0.41 11.36 10.31
N SER A 234 -0.91 10.25 10.87
CA SER A 234 -1.68 9.21 10.15
C SER A 234 -3.20 9.43 10.21
N ASN A 235 -3.65 10.68 10.37
CA ASN A 235 -5.07 11.06 10.40
C ASN A 235 -5.79 10.81 9.06
N PHE A 236 -7.12 10.98 9.03
CA PHE A 236 -7.93 10.69 7.85
C PHE A 236 -7.61 11.57 6.64
N ASN A 237 -7.20 12.84 6.84
CA ASN A 237 -6.83 13.73 5.74
C ASN A 237 -5.62 13.23 4.96
N ARG A 238 -4.76 12.43 5.59
CA ARG A 238 -3.60 11.78 4.96
C ARG A 238 -3.91 10.34 4.56
N SER A 239 -4.47 9.57 5.47
CA SER A 239 -4.69 8.14 5.27
C SER A 239 -5.83 7.83 4.30
N GLY A 240 -6.84 8.71 4.17
CA GLY A 240 -7.92 8.56 3.20
C GLY A 240 -7.41 8.53 1.75
N PRO A 241 -6.78 9.63 1.27
CA PRO A 241 -6.21 9.66 -0.09
C PRO A 241 -5.15 8.57 -0.32
N PHE A 242 -4.36 8.25 0.68
CA PHE A 242 -3.38 7.16 0.55
C PHE A 242 -4.04 5.78 0.40
N SER A 243 -5.09 5.50 1.19
CA SER A 243 -5.87 4.26 1.05
C SER A 243 -6.54 4.15 -0.32
N GLU A 244 -7.06 5.28 -0.85
CA GLU A 244 -7.58 5.35 -2.22
C GLU A 244 -6.54 4.88 -3.22
N VAL A 245 -5.32 5.43 -3.18
CA VAL A 245 -4.23 5.01 -4.09
C VAL A 245 -3.94 3.52 -3.98
N VAL A 246 -3.79 2.99 -2.76
CA VAL A 246 -3.53 1.55 -2.56
C VAL A 246 -4.65 0.71 -3.19
N LEU A 247 -5.91 1.07 -2.96
CA LEU A 247 -7.06 0.29 -3.42
C LEU A 247 -7.32 0.42 -4.93
N LEU A 248 -6.91 1.52 -5.57
CA LEU A 248 -6.96 1.64 -7.03
C LEU A 248 -6.14 0.56 -7.73
N GLY A 249 -5.06 0.08 -7.11
CA GLY A 249 -4.34 -1.08 -7.61
C GLY A 249 -5.20 -2.34 -7.66
N ASN A 250 -6.05 -2.56 -6.65
CA ASN A 250 -7.01 -3.68 -6.69
C ASN A 250 -8.10 -3.49 -7.75
N VAL A 251 -8.52 -2.26 -8.03
CA VAL A 251 -9.45 -1.99 -9.13
C VAL A 251 -8.80 -2.34 -10.47
N ALA A 252 -7.55 -1.94 -10.70
CA ALA A 252 -6.80 -2.30 -11.91
C ALA A 252 -6.58 -3.82 -12.02
N ILE A 253 -6.22 -4.51 -10.92
CA ILE A 253 -6.09 -5.96 -10.86
C ILE A 253 -7.41 -6.64 -11.25
N ARG A 254 -8.52 -6.28 -10.61
CA ARG A 254 -9.82 -6.94 -10.80
C ARG A 254 -10.44 -6.65 -12.16
N SER A 255 -10.25 -5.46 -12.69
CA SER A 255 -10.76 -5.11 -14.02
C SER A 255 -9.91 -5.65 -15.17
N GLY A 256 -8.62 -5.96 -14.92
CA GLY A 256 -7.66 -6.32 -15.95
C GLY A 256 -7.38 -5.19 -16.94
N LYS A 257 -7.66 -3.95 -16.58
CA LYS A 257 -7.54 -2.77 -17.44
C LYS A 257 -6.53 -1.77 -16.86
N LYS A 258 -5.90 -1.01 -17.75
CA LYS A 258 -5.33 0.27 -17.36
C LYS A 258 -6.49 1.22 -17.08
N ILE A 259 -6.55 1.78 -15.88
CA ILE A 259 -7.61 2.67 -15.44
C ILE A 259 -7.09 4.11 -15.33
N GLU A 260 -7.88 5.07 -15.81
CA GLU A 260 -7.68 6.51 -15.60
C GLU A 260 -8.63 6.96 -14.49
N TRP A 261 -8.11 7.71 -13.53
CA TRP A 261 -8.80 7.99 -12.29
C TRP A 261 -9.22 9.45 -12.14
N ASP A 262 -10.50 9.68 -11.90
CA ASP A 262 -11.08 10.96 -11.49
C ASP A 262 -11.31 10.93 -9.98
N SER A 263 -10.31 11.35 -9.21
CA SER A 263 -10.36 11.34 -7.74
C SER A 263 -11.44 12.27 -7.17
N LYS A 264 -11.77 13.35 -7.88
CA LYS A 264 -12.82 14.27 -7.42
C LYS A 264 -14.21 13.64 -7.41
N ASN A 265 -14.48 12.80 -8.42
CA ASN A 265 -15.77 12.13 -8.58
C ASN A 265 -15.73 10.65 -8.19
N LEU A 266 -14.57 10.15 -7.72
CA LEU A 266 -14.32 8.77 -7.31
C LEU A 266 -14.77 7.76 -8.38
N ARG A 267 -14.27 7.91 -9.60
CA ARG A 267 -14.63 7.05 -10.74
C ARG A 267 -13.49 6.80 -11.71
N VAL A 268 -13.53 5.65 -12.35
CA VAL A 268 -12.72 5.31 -13.52
C VAL A 268 -13.39 5.92 -14.75
N THR A 269 -12.61 6.64 -15.58
CA THR A 269 -13.15 7.39 -16.72
C THR A 269 -13.05 6.67 -18.05
N ASN A 270 -11.99 5.90 -18.28
CA ASN A 270 -11.71 5.23 -19.55
C ASN A 270 -12.22 3.78 -19.63
N ALA A 271 -12.60 3.18 -18.50
CA ALA A 271 -13.09 1.80 -18.40
C ALA A 271 -14.29 1.74 -17.43
N PRO A 272 -15.50 2.17 -17.85
CA PRO A 272 -16.67 2.30 -16.96
C PRO A 272 -17.05 1.02 -16.23
N GLU A 273 -16.79 -0.15 -16.81
CA GLU A 273 -17.02 -1.47 -16.19
C GLU A 273 -16.18 -1.69 -14.93
N ALA A 274 -15.03 -1.00 -14.76
CA ALA A 274 -14.21 -1.09 -13.58
C ALA A 274 -14.85 -0.43 -12.35
N ASN A 275 -15.83 0.46 -12.56
CA ASN A 275 -16.49 1.17 -11.46
C ASN A 275 -17.30 0.24 -10.54
N GLN A 276 -17.67 -0.96 -10.99
CA GLN A 276 -18.28 -1.98 -10.13
C GLN A 276 -17.40 -2.38 -8.93
N TYR A 277 -16.08 -2.15 -9.01
CA TYR A 277 -15.14 -2.47 -7.94
C TYR A 277 -14.88 -1.31 -6.97
N ILE A 278 -15.44 -0.12 -7.23
CA ILE A 278 -15.27 1.06 -6.37
C ILE A 278 -16.19 1.00 -5.15
N ARG A 279 -17.43 0.53 -5.36
CA ARG A 279 -18.44 0.44 -4.31
C ARG A 279 -18.95 -0.98 -4.19
N ARG A 280 -19.10 -1.44 -2.96
CA ARG A 280 -19.70 -2.74 -2.64
C ARG A 280 -21.22 -2.54 -2.45
N GLU A 281 -22.00 -3.45 -3.02
CA GLU A 281 -23.37 -3.63 -2.58
C GLU A 281 -23.40 -4.34 -1.22
N TYR A 282 -24.15 -3.78 -0.28
CA TYR A 282 -24.22 -4.36 1.06
C TYR A 282 -25.33 -5.40 1.13
N ARG A 283 -25.08 -6.46 1.86
CA ARG A 283 -26.06 -7.48 2.19
C ARG A 283 -27.25 -6.83 2.91
N LYS A 284 -28.47 -7.35 2.65
CA LYS A 284 -29.70 -6.87 3.30
C LYS A 284 -29.54 -6.82 4.83
N GLY A 285 -29.93 -5.71 5.43
CA GLY A 285 -29.80 -5.43 6.87
C GLY A 285 -28.51 -4.71 7.26
N TRP A 286 -27.60 -4.45 6.29
CA TRP A 286 -26.40 -3.65 6.48
C TRP A 286 -26.46 -2.37 5.65
N SER A 287 -26.13 -1.26 6.26
CA SER A 287 -26.03 0.07 5.61
C SER A 287 -24.91 0.88 6.26
N LEU A 288 -24.35 1.83 5.51
CA LEU A 288 -23.54 2.93 6.06
C LEU A 288 -24.44 4.09 6.41
#